data_cfbae9a2e132e7fef57db0227d9169ea
#
_entry.id   cfbae9a2e132e7fef57db0227d9169ea
#
_cell.length_a   1.000
_cell.length_b   1.000
_cell.length_c   1.000
_cell.angle_alpha   90.00
_cell.angle_beta   90.00
_cell.angle_gamma   90.00
#
_symmetry.space_group_name_H-M   'P 1'
#
loop_
_entity.id
_entity.type
_entity.pdbx_description
1 polymer ?
#
loop_
_entity_poly.entity_id
_entity_poly.type
_entity_poly.pdbx_seq_one_letter_code
_entity_poly.pdbx_strand_id
1 'polypeptide(L)'
;SVSRQALREAASGSDVALAFEGGTQSLASVSRRGASSWLLTVQARQSHSAGVFSRSAGYGAIYETARILDTFRRELAGEPDLTFNPGVILGGAHVTYDTAHLSGSVDGKTNIIAPTAVVPGDLRFITNGQKDSARLEMLRIVADHLPGATAEITFEDGYPAMPMTPGGEHLIA
;
A
#
# COMPACT_ATOMS: atom_id res chain seq x y z
N SER A 1 -16.20 -5.03 -15.22
CA SER A 1 -16.20 -5.16 -16.70
C SER A 1 -17.10 -6.32 -17.13
N VAL A 2 -17.67 -6.25 -18.32
CA VAL A 2 -18.57 -7.29 -18.89
C VAL A 2 -17.92 -8.68 -18.87
N SER A 3 -16.61 -8.76 -19.12
CA SER A 3 -15.84 -10.01 -19.10
C SER A 3 -15.80 -10.70 -17.74
N ARG A 4 -15.75 -9.95 -16.63
CA ARG A 4 -15.77 -10.55 -15.29
C ARG A 4 -17.12 -11.13 -14.92
N GLN A 5 -18.20 -10.54 -15.39
CA GLN A 5 -19.56 -11.06 -15.15
C GLN A 5 -19.76 -12.38 -15.89
N ALA A 6 -19.43 -12.44 -17.16
CA ALA A 6 -19.54 -13.66 -17.95
C ALA A 6 -18.71 -14.82 -17.39
N LEU A 7 -17.47 -14.54 -16.90
CA LEU A 7 -16.64 -15.54 -16.22
C LEU A 7 -17.27 -16.04 -14.92
N ARG A 8 -17.87 -15.14 -14.12
CA ARG A 8 -18.57 -15.52 -12.89
C ARG A 8 -19.80 -16.38 -13.17
N GLU A 9 -20.57 -16.02 -14.19
CA GLU A 9 -21.76 -16.78 -14.62
C GLU A 9 -21.35 -18.17 -15.13
N ALA A 10 -20.29 -18.27 -15.93
CA ALA A 10 -19.77 -19.55 -16.41
C ALA A 10 -19.18 -20.42 -15.28
N ALA A 11 -18.60 -19.80 -14.26
CA ALA A 11 -18.04 -20.52 -13.10
C ALA A 11 -19.10 -20.88 -12.06
N SER A 12 -20.28 -20.25 -12.09
CA SER A 12 -21.35 -20.54 -11.15
C SER A 12 -21.93 -21.93 -11.40
N GLY A 13 -21.66 -22.88 -10.53
CA GLY A 13 -22.07 -24.28 -10.70
C GLY A 13 -20.92 -25.21 -11.09
N SER A 14 -19.71 -24.70 -11.12
CA SER A 14 -18.48 -25.51 -11.27
C SER A 14 -17.82 -25.71 -9.90
N ASP A 15 -17.44 -26.94 -9.60
CA ASP A 15 -16.73 -27.29 -8.36
C ASP A 15 -15.23 -26.90 -8.45
N VAL A 16 -14.68 -26.81 -9.66
CA VAL A 16 -13.28 -26.56 -9.94
C VAL A 16 -13.13 -25.63 -11.13
N ALA A 17 -12.17 -24.69 -11.05
CA ALA A 17 -11.73 -23.89 -12.17
C ALA A 17 -10.22 -24.10 -12.39
N LEU A 18 -9.84 -24.47 -13.62
CA LEU A 18 -8.45 -24.63 -14.03
C LEU A 18 -8.09 -23.50 -15.00
N ALA A 19 -7.09 -22.70 -14.65
CA ALA A 19 -6.56 -21.66 -15.52
C ALA A 19 -5.22 -22.14 -16.13
N PHE A 20 -5.20 -22.26 -17.45
CA PHE A 20 -3.99 -22.60 -18.20
C PHE A 20 -3.32 -21.32 -18.67
N GLU A 21 -2.45 -20.77 -17.84
CA GLU A 21 -1.66 -19.58 -18.14
C GLU A 21 -0.17 -19.93 -18.21
N GLY A 22 0.64 -19.01 -18.76
CA GLY A 22 2.09 -19.19 -18.81
C GLY A 22 2.68 -19.42 -17.43
N GLY A 23 3.33 -20.56 -17.25
CA GLY A 23 3.96 -21.00 -16.00
C GLY A 23 5.16 -21.89 -16.28
N THR A 24 5.86 -22.28 -15.23
CA THR A 24 6.93 -23.29 -15.33
C THR A 24 6.30 -24.67 -15.50
N GLN A 25 6.75 -25.43 -16.49
CA GLN A 25 6.34 -26.84 -16.68
C GLN A 25 6.48 -27.58 -15.35
N SER A 26 5.45 -28.31 -14.95
CA SER A 26 5.39 -29.10 -13.70
C SER A 26 5.00 -28.35 -12.40
N LEU A 27 4.59 -27.08 -12.46
CA LEU A 27 4.09 -26.37 -11.28
C LEU A 27 2.62 -25.97 -11.47
N ALA A 28 1.78 -26.33 -10.51
CA ALA A 28 0.41 -25.85 -10.39
C ALA A 28 0.33 -24.82 -9.24
N SER A 29 -0.27 -23.66 -9.52
CA SER A 29 -0.52 -22.66 -8.48
C SER A 29 -1.90 -22.87 -7.88
N VAL A 30 -1.95 -23.28 -6.62
CA VAL A 30 -3.19 -23.54 -5.86
C VAL A 30 -3.50 -22.47 -4.82
N SER A 31 -2.65 -21.46 -4.73
CA SER A 31 -2.86 -20.25 -3.95
C SER A 31 -2.25 -19.04 -4.64
N ARG A 32 -2.85 -17.88 -4.47
CA ARG A 32 -2.31 -16.60 -4.97
C ARG A 32 -2.57 -15.49 -3.96
N ARG A 33 -1.56 -14.68 -3.75
CA ARG A 33 -1.74 -13.47 -2.96
C ARG A 33 -2.67 -12.49 -3.69
N GLY A 34 -3.56 -11.86 -2.93
CA GLY A 34 -4.33 -10.71 -3.37
C GLY A 34 -3.46 -9.46 -3.50
N ALA A 35 -4.02 -8.45 -4.12
CA ALA A 35 -3.38 -7.15 -4.33
C ALA A 35 -4.30 -6.01 -3.93
N SER A 36 -3.73 -5.00 -3.33
CA SER A 36 -4.37 -3.73 -3.01
C SER A 36 -3.34 -2.62 -3.15
N SER A 37 -3.74 -1.44 -3.54
CA SER A 37 -2.91 -0.25 -3.46
C SER A 37 -3.23 0.56 -2.23
N TRP A 38 -2.29 1.40 -1.82
CA TRP A 38 -2.46 2.41 -0.79
C TRP A 38 -1.79 3.72 -1.20
N LEU A 39 -2.34 4.83 -0.72
CA LEU A 39 -1.79 6.16 -0.91
C LEU A 39 -1.70 6.86 0.45
N LEU A 40 -0.48 7.14 0.88
CA LEU A 40 -0.18 7.95 2.05
C LEU A 40 0.04 9.39 1.62
N THR A 41 -0.69 10.32 2.22
CA THR A 41 -0.51 11.76 2.05
C THR A 41 -0.19 12.37 3.40
N VAL A 42 0.91 13.11 3.46
CA VAL A 42 1.36 13.80 4.67
C VAL A 42 1.39 15.29 4.42
N GLN A 43 0.81 16.04 5.35
CA GLN A 43 0.81 17.50 5.34
C GLN A 43 1.49 18.04 6.60
N ALA A 44 2.24 19.11 6.45
CA ALA A 44 2.92 19.77 7.56
C ALA A 44 2.99 21.28 7.33
N ARG A 45 3.41 22.00 8.36
CA ARG A 45 3.62 23.45 8.24
C ARG A 45 4.88 23.74 7.42
N GLN A 46 4.73 24.56 6.38
CA GLN A 46 5.87 25.13 5.68
C GLN A 46 6.55 26.20 6.53
N SER A 47 7.85 26.16 6.65
CA SER A 47 8.64 27.14 7.39
C SER A 47 10.09 27.15 6.90
N HIS A 48 10.87 28.10 7.37
CA HIS A 48 12.32 28.13 7.12
C HIS A 48 13.03 27.00 7.86
N SER A 49 13.98 26.33 7.23
CA SER A 49 14.68 25.14 7.78
C SER A 49 15.40 25.41 9.10
N ALA A 50 15.82 26.64 9.38
CA ALA A 50 16.42 26.99 10.67
C ALA A 50 15.48 26.77 11.86
N GLY A 51 14.16 26.68 11.63
CA GLY A 51 13.15 26.42 12.66
C GLY A 51 12.80 24.93 12.81
N VAL A 52 13.37 24.02 12.02
CA VAL A 52 13.06 22.58 12.10
C VAL A 52 13.26 22.03 13.52
N PHE A 53 12.34 21.16 13.95
CA PHE A 53 12.26 20.58 15.29
C PHE A 53 11.81 21.54 16.39
N SER A 54 11.57 22.82 16.10
CA SER A 54 10.93 23.72 17.06
C SER A 54 9.43 23.42 17.22
N ARG A 55 8.87 23.79 18.36
CA ARG A 55 7.44 23.65 18.61
C ARG A 55 6.56 24.39 17.59
N SER A 56 7.05 25.51 17.01
CA SER A 56 6.31 26.35 16.07
C SER A 56 6.38 25.82 14.64
N ALA A 57 7.50 25.24 14.20
CA ALA A 57 7.71 24.75 12.85
C ALA A 57 7.45 23.24 12.68
N GLY A 58 7.67 22.46 13.73
CA GLY A 58 7.50 21.01 13.68
C GLY A 58 8.62 20.29 12.94
N TYR A 59 8.32 19.09 12.46
CA TYR A 59 9.28 18.20 11.81
C TYR A 59 9.20 18.22 10.28
N GLY A 60 8.06 18.67 9.72
CA GLY A 60 7.81 18.64 8.29
C GLY A 60 7.34 17.28 7.75
N ALA A 61 6.80 17.31 6.55
CA ALA A 61 6.16 16.14 5.97
C ALA A 61 7.14 15.01 5.65
N ILE A 62 8.40 15.32 5.30
CA ILE A 62 9.40 14.29 4.97
C ILE A 62 9.77 13.46 6.20
N TYR A 63 10.03 14.07 7.35
CA TYR A 63 10.34 13.33 8.58
C TYR A 63 9.16 12.51 9.07
N GLU A 64 7.95 13.06 8.99
CA GLU A 64 6.74 12.31 9.34
C GLU A 64 6.53 11.10 8.42
N THR A 65 6.70 11.28 7.11
CA THR A 65 6.64 10.16 6.16
C THR A 65 7.67 9.09 6.47
N ALA A 66 8.91 9.48 6.76
CA ALA A 66 9.97 8.54 7.13
C ALA A 66 9.63 7.75 8.40
N ARG A 67 9.06 8.42 9.43
CA ARG A 67 8.58 7.76 10.65
C ARG A 67 7.50 6.74 10.35
N ILE A 68 6.47 7.12 9.58
CA ILE A 68 5.35 6.24 9.22
C ILE A 68 5.88 5.00 8.48
N LEU A 69 6.68 5.18 7.43
CA LEU A 69 7.21 4.08 6.63
C LEU A 69 8.13 3.15 7.44
N ASP A 70 8.97 3.69 8.30
CA ASP A 70 9.81 2.87 9.19
C ASP A 70 8.97 2.13 10.24
N THR A 71 7.89 2.73 10.73
CA THR A 71 6.97 2.06 11.66
C THR A 71 6.21 0.94 10.96
N PHE A 72 5.73 1.14 9.72
CA PHE A 72 5.16 0.05 8.90
C PHE A 72 6.15 -1.12 8.80
N ARG A 73 7.40 -0.83 8.45
CA ARG A 73 8.45 -1.84 8.33
C ARG A 73 8.67 -2.60 9.64
N ARG A 74 8.73 -1.90 10.77
CA ARG A 74 9.02 -2.51 12.08
C ARG A 74 7.85 -3.35 12.61
N GLU A 75 6.63 -2.93 12.38
CA GLU A 75 5.45 -3.53 13.01
C GLU A 75 4.76 -4.57 12.12
N LEU A 76 4.87 -4.44 10.80
CA LEU A 76 4.19 -5.32 9.85
C LEU A 76 5.13 -6.28 9.10
N ALA A 77 6.43 -5.96 9.00
CA ALA A 77 7.35 -6.85 8.30
C ALA A 77 7.59 -8.13 9.09
N GLY A 78 7.63 -9.26 8.39
CA GLY A 78 7.85 -10.57 8.98
C GLY A 78 6.58 -11.42 9.12
N GLU A 79 5.40 -10.85 8.87
CA GLU A 79 4.18 -11.65 8.74
C GLU A 79 4.23 -12.45 7.44
N PRO A 80 4.07 -13.79 7.49
CA PRO A 80 4.15 -14.64 6.31
C PRO A 80 3.16 -14.20 5.22
N ASP A 81 3.60 -14.20 3.98
CA ASP A 81 2.80 -13.84 2.79
C ASP A 81 2.26 -12.39 2.74
N LEU A 82 2.57 -11.57 3.75
CA LEU A 82 2.28 -10.14 3.75
C LEU A 82 3.48 -9.37 3.20
N THR A 83 3.24 -8.55 2.18
CA THR A 83 4.22 -7.56 1.72
C THR A 83 3.55 -6.24 1.42
N PHE A 84 4.24 -5.15 1.75
CA PHE A 84 3.80 -3.79 1.49
C PHE A 84 5.01 -2.97 1.02
N ASN A 85 4.87 -2.36 -0.14
CA ASN A 85 5.99 -1.68 -0.77
C ASN A 85 5.63 -0.22 -1.08
N PRO A 86 6.37 0.77 -0.54
CA PRO A 86 6.29 2.13 -1.03
C PRO A 86 7.01 2.20 -2.39
N GLY A 87 6.24 2.30 -3.48
CA GLY A 87 6.79 2.26 -4.83
C GLY A 87 7.47 3.56 -5.25
N VAL A 88 6.96 4.69 -4.75
CA VAL A 88 7.44 6.05 -5.01
C VAL A 88 7.31 6.86 -3.75
N ILE A 89 8.19 7.83 -3.55
CA ILE A 89 8.07 8.87 -2.54
C ILE A 89 8.33 10.24 -3.17
N LEU A 90 7.42 11.16 -3.00
CA LEU A 90 7.54 12.56 -3.41
C LEU A 90 7.40 13.43 -2.16
N GLY A 91 8.36 14.31 -1.91
CA GLY A 91 8.30 15.21 -0.74
C GLY A 91 8.99 16.53 -1.02
N GLY A 92 8.27 17.64 -0.85
CA GLY A 92 8.81 18.95 -1.20
C GLY A 92 7.88 20.11 -0.84
N ALA A 93 8.21 21.29 -1.37
CA ALA A 93 7.39 22.50 -1.20
C ALA A 93 6.09 22.42 -2.00
N HIS A 94 6.18 21.86 -3.21
CA HIS A 94 5.02 21.60 -4.06
C HIS A 94 5.14 20.17 -4.57
N VAL A 95 4.09 19.37 -4.34
CA VAL A 95 4.00 17.98 -4.77
C VAL A 95 2.72 17.82 -5.57
N THR A 96 2.82 17.24 -6.77
CA THR A 96 1.68 16.77 -7.54
C THR A 96 1.81 15.28 -7.75
N TYR A 97 0.71 14.55 -7.66
CA TYR A 97 0.67 13.13 -7.95
C TYR A 97 -0.64 12.78 -8.67
N ASP A 98 -0.51 12.13 -9.81
CA ASP A 98 -1.62 11.62 -10.61
C ASP A 98 -1.73 10.11 -10.38
N THR A 99 -2.78 9.68 -9.69
CA THR A 99 -3.06 8.29 -9.38
C THR A 99 -3.42 7.46 -10.61
N ALA A 100 -3.98 8.08 -11.64
CA ALA A 100 -4.39 7.38 -12.87
C ALA A 100 -3.18 7.02 -13.74
N HIS A 101 -2.17 7.88 -13.79
CA HIS A 101 -0.96 7.67 -14.58
C HIS A 101 0.25 7.25 -13.75
N LEU A 102 0.09 7.09 -12.44
CA LEU A 102 1.14 6.73 -11.48
C LEU A 102 2.40 7.61 -11.63
N SER A 103 2.18 8.90 -11.85
CA SER A 103 3.24 9.87 -12.11
C SER A 103 3.08 11.10 -11.24
N GLY A 104 4.18 11.81 -10.99
CA GLY A 104 4.12 13.02 -10.18
C GLY A 104 5.35 13.90 -10.38
N SER A 105 5.25 15.11 -9.86
CA SER A 105 6.35 16.06 -9.84
C SER A 105 6.53 16.66 -8.45
N VAL A 106 7.75 17.08 -8.17
CA VAL A 106 8.10 17.71 -6.90
C VAL A 106 9.09 18.84 -7.16
N ASP A 107 8.89 19.95 -6.47
CA ASP A 107 9.90 20.99 -6.34
C ASP A 107 10.06 21.44 -4.88
N GLY A 108 11.13 22.16 -4.62
CA GLY A 108 11.42 22.68 -3.29
C GLY A 108 12.78 23.36 -3.21
N LYS A 109 13.09 23.81 -2.01
CA LYS A 109 14.39 24.43 -1.67
C LYS A 109 14.91 23.80 -0.39
N THR A 110 16.22 23.65 -0.28
CA THR A 110 16.88 23.03 0.89
C THR A 110 16.70 23.82 2.19
N ASN A 111 16.35 25.09 2.11
CA ASN A 111 16.10 25.95 3.25
C ASN A 111 14.59 26.06 3.62
N ILE A 112 13.74 25.21 3.07
CA ILE A 112 12.32 25.14 3.38
C ILE A 112 11.99 23.77 3.99
N ILE A 113 11.26 23.78 5.10
CA ILE A 113 10.65 22.56 5.65
C ILE A 113 9.53 22.14 4.72
N ALA A 114 9.62 20.96 4.14
CA ALA A 114 8.67 20.44 3.18
C ALA A 114 7.26 20.30 3.79
N PRO A 115 6.24 20.99 3.24
CA PRO A 115 4.88 20.90 3.75
C PRO A 115 4.13 19.67 3.28
N THR A 116 4.56 19.01 2.22
CA THR A 116 3.80 17.91 1.60
C THR A 116 4.70 16.74 1.26
N ALA A 117 4.21 15.53 1.53
CA ALA A 117 4.76 14.30 0.96
C ALA A 117 3.63 13.36 0.55
N VAL A 118 3.88 12.60 -0.53
CA VAL A 118 2.94 11.60 -1.09
C VAL A 118 3.70 10.32 -1.37
N VAL A 119 3.13 9.20 -0.94
CA VAL A 119 3.71 7.87 -1.14
C VAL A 119 2.64 6.91 -1.62
N PRO A 120 2.62 6.53 -2.89
CA PRO A 120 1.84 5.40 -3.37
C PRO A 120 2.57 4.10 -3.08
N GLY A 121 1.80 3.07 -2.75
CA GLY A 121 2.34 1.75 -2.45
C GLY A 121 1.44 0.59 -2.82
N ASP A 122 1.99 -0.60 -2.72
CA ASP A 122 1.36 -1.89 -3.01
C ASP A 122 1.25 -2.71 -1.72
N LEU A 123 0.18 -3.46 -1.55
CA LEU A 123 -0.06 -4.39 -0.45
C LEU A 123 -0.45 -5.74 -1.02
N ARG A 124 0.30 -6.80 -0.64
CA ARG A 124 0.03 -8.19 -1.01
C ARG A 124 -0.28 -9.01 0.23
N PHE A 125 -1.29 -9.86 0.13
CA PHE A 125 -1.84 -10.62 1.25
C PHE A 125 -2.37 -11.97 0.75
N ILE A 126 -2.44 -12.98 1.62
CA ILE A 126 -2.91 -14.32 1.26
C ILE A 126 -4.38 -14.55 1.69
N THR A 127 -4.92 -13.75 2.61
CA THR A 127 -6.33 -13.79 3.02
C THR A 127 -6.91 -12.39 3.16
N ASN A 128 -8.22 -12.26 3.03
CA ASN A 128 -8.90 -10.98 3.29
C ASN A 128 -8.74 -10.53 4.75
N GLY A 129 -8.75 -11.47 5.70
CA GLY A 129 -8.50 -11.15 7.10
C GLY A 129 -7.11 -10.53 7.33
N GLN A 130 -6.08 -11.07 6.68
CA GLN A 130 -4.73 -10.49 6.71
C GLN A 130 -4.69 -9.07 6.11
N LYS A 131 -5.36 -8.86 4.97
CA LYS A 131 -5.50 -7.53 4.36
C LYS A 131 -6.11 -6.53 5.34
N ASP A 132 -7.23 -6.91 5.95
CA ASP A 132 -8.00 -6.02 6.82
C ASP A 132 -7.21 -5.70 8.10
N SER A 133 -6.53 -6.68 8.68
CA SER A 133 -5.64 -6.48 9.84
C SER A 133 -4.46 -5.56 9.52
N ALA A 134 -3.80 -5.77 8.37
CA ALA A 134 -2.69 -4.92 7.94
C ALA A 134 -3.13 -3.46 7.70
N ARG A 135 -4.28 -3.26 7.05
CA ARG A 135 -4.85 -1.93 6.83
C ARG A 135 -5.21 -1.23 8.13
N LEU A 136 -5.81 -1.95 9.07
CA LEU A 136 -6.15 -1.41 10.38
C LEU A 136 -4.90 -0.93 11.14
N GLU A 137 -3.84 -1.72 11.08
CA GLU A 137 -2.57 -1.36 11.71
C GLU A 137 -1.90 -0.15 11.01
N MET A 138 -1.91 -0.11 9.68
CA MET A 138 -1.45 1.06 8.91
C MET A 138 -2.22 2.33 9.30
N LEU A 139 -3.55 2.25 9.43
CA LEU A 139 -4.39 3.37 9.86
C LEU A 139 -4.03 3.82 11.28
N ARG A 140 -3.80 2.89 12.22
CA ARG A 140 -3.36 3.19 13.59
C ARG A 140 -2.03 3.94 13.61
N ILE A 141 -1.05 3.48 12.83
CA ILE A 141 0.28 4.10 12.75
C ILE A 141 0.20 5.51 12.16
N VAL A 142 -0.65 5.71 11.15
CA VAL A 142 -0.84 7.00 10.49
C VAL A 142 -1.57 7.99 11.40
N ALA A 143 -2.47 7.52 12.25
CA ALA A 143 -3.20 8.36 13.19
C ALA A 143 -2.30 8.96 14.30
N ASP A 144 -1.19 8.29 14.63
CA ASP A 144 -0.18 8.78 15.56
C ASP A 144 0.90 9.57 14.79
N HIS A 145 0.82 10.89 14.77
CA HIS A 145 1.70 11.73 13.97
C HIS A 145 2.53 12.72 14.80
N LEU A 146 3.67 13.13 14.23
CA LEU A 146 4.58 14.11 14.84
C LEU A 146 3.91 15.48 14.97
N PRO A 147 4.29 16.28 15.97
CA PRO A 147 3.78 17.64 16.14
C PRO A 147 3.95 18.50 14.89
N GLY A 148 2.86 19.14 14.48
CA GLY A 148 2.83 20.04 13.31
C GLY A 148 2.67 19.33 11.97
N ALA A 149 2.44 18.01 11.98
CA ALA A 149 2.10 17.22 10.80
C ALA A 149 0.70 16.59 10.95
N THR A 150 0.09 16.25 9.84
CA THR A 150 -1.08 15.38 9.71
C THR A 150 -0.84 14.38 8.60
N ALA A 151 -1.45 13.22 8.69
CA ALA A 151 -1.29 12.18 7.68
C ALA A 151 -2.63 11.48 7.42
N GLU A 152 -2.82 11.04 6.20
CA GLU A 152 -3.96 10.25 5.76
C GLU A 152 -3.47 9.11 4.88
N ILE A 153 -4.05 7.93 5.04
CA ILE A 153 -3.83 6.79 4.15
C ILE A 153 -5.16 6.29 3.59
N THR A 154 -5.19 6.09 2.29
CA THR A 154 -6.34 5.52 1.57
C THR A 154 -5.94 4.22 0.91
N PHE A 155 -6.92 3.34 0.67
CA PHE A 155 -6.70 2.02 0.07
C PHE A 155 -7.65 1.80 -1.11
N GLU A 156 -7.14 1.12 -2.13
CA GLU A 156 -7.95 0.68 -3.27
C GLU A 156 -7.77 -0.82 -3.47
N ASP A 157 -8.89 -1.55 -3.59
CA ASP A 157 -8.88 -2.99 -3.79
C ASP A 157 -8.57 -3.36 -5.24
N GLY A 158 -7.55 -4.20 -5.41
CA GLY A 158 -7.20 -4.82 -6.68
C GLY A 158 -7.78 -6.24 -6.81
N TYR A 159 -6.90 -7.24 -6.80
CA TYR A 159 -7.30 -8.65 -6.90
C TYR A 159 -7.56 -9.25 -5.53
N PRO A 160 -8.64 -10.06 -5.37
CA PRO A 160 -8.83 -10.82 -4.15
C PRO A 160 -7.72 -11.87 -3.97
N ALA A 161 -7.48 -12.25 -2.73
CA ALA A 161 -6.63 -13.39 -2.42
C ALA A 161 -7.31 -14.71 -2.82
N MET A 162 -6.51 -15.70 -3.18
CA MET A 162 -6.91 -17.08 -3.37
C MET A 162 -6.06 -17.92 -2.40
N PRO A 163 -6.49 -18.08 -1.15
CA PRO A 163 -5.77 -18.91 -0.19
C PRO A 163 -5.85 -20.38 -0.57
N MET A 164 -4.88 -21.16 -0.10
CA MET A 164 -4.95 -22.63 -0.20
C MET A 164 -6.22 -23.15 0.47
N THR A 165 -6.88 -24.09 -0.17
CA THR A 165 -8.04 -24.79 0.36
C THR A 165 -7.81 -26.30 0.35
N PRO A 166 -8.51 -27.10 1.19
CA PRO A 166 -8.42 -28.56 1.14
C PRO A 166 -8.72 -29.14 -0.25
N GLY A 167 -9.65 -28.53 -1.00
CA GLY A 167 -9.93 -28.91 -2.38
C GLY A 167 -8.75 -28.62 -3.32
N GLY A 168 -8.09 -27.47 -3.15
CA GLY A 168 -6.87 -27.14 -3.90
C GLY A 168 -5.71 -28.10 -3.62
N GLU A 169 -5.51 -28.48 -2.36
CA GLU A 169 -4.50 -29.49 -1.98
C GLU A 169 -4.80 -30.86 -2.62
N HIS A 170 -6.08 -31.27 -2.60
CA HIS A 170 -6.49 -32.55 -3.20
C HIS A 170 -6.28 -32.59 -4.71
N LEU A 171 -6.39 -31.45 -5.40
CA LEU A 171 -6.20 -31.38 -6.86
C LEU A 171 -4.75 -31.55 -7.32
N ILE A 172 -3.77 -31.34 -6.43
CA ILE A 172 -2.34 -31.41 -6.75
C ILE A 172 -1.67 -32.65 -6.17
N ALA A 173 -2.37 -33.42 -5.32
CA ALA A 173 -1.92 -34.69 -4.75
C ALA A 173 -2.06 -35.85 -5.77
#